data_28261199d98cfbe4cf618bd6fc4a2ab8
#
_entry.id   28261199d98cfbe4cf618bd6fc4a2ab8
#
_cell.length_a   1.000
_cell.length_b   1.000
_cell.length_c   1.000
_cell.angle_alpha   90.00
_cell.angle_beta   90.00
_cell.angle_gamma   90.00
#
_symmetry.space_group_name_H-M   'P 1'
#
loop_
_entity.id
_entity.type
_entity.pdbx_description
1 polymer ?
#
loop_
_entity_poly.entity_id
_entity_poly.type
_entity_poly.pdbx_seq_one_letter_code
_entity_poly.pdbx_strand_id
1 'polypeptide(L)'
;MGVQTINLSEIKPNPNNPRIIKDEKFQKLVQSLKDFPEMADVRPIVVNSDFVVLGGNMRLRAMIEAGWKEVPVEAVDWPEEKQREFIIKDNVGFGEWEWDTLANEWDPEDLEKWGLDVPGFEEAPEAEDDDYEIPDTIETDIVLGDLFEIGEHRLLCGDSTDSDAVARLMNGQKAD
;
A
#
# COMPACT_ATOMS: atom_id res chain seq x y z
N MET A 1 7.27 24.59 25.11
CA MET A 1 7.55 23.78 23.92
C MET A 1 6.65 24.31 22.83
N GLY A 2 7.18 24.60 21.67
CA GLY A 2 6.43 25.11 20.53
C GLY A 2 7.23 24.94 19.26
N VAL A 3 6.51 24.81 18.14
CA VAL A 3 7.12 24.71 16.82
C VAL A 3 7.82 26.02 16.49
N GLN A 4 9.04 25.95 16.03
CA GLN A 4 9.86 27.07 15.57
C GLN A 4 10.43 26.75 14.19
N THR A 5 10.61 27.76 13.36
CA THR A 5 11.24 27.60 12.05
C THR A 5 12.74 27.79 12.19
N ILE A 6 13.52 26.81 11.74
CA ILE A 6 14.98 26.80 11.85
C ILE A 6 15.59 26.58 10.47
N ASN A 7 16.78 27.20 10.25
CA ASN A 7 17.54 26.98 9.02
C ASN A 7 18.05 25.54 8.94
N LEU A 8 17.91 24.94 7.78
CA LEU A 8 18.35 23.55 7.54
C LEU A 8 19.83 23.29 7.87
N SER A 9 20.67 24.31 7.75
CA SER A 9 22.11 24.21 8.07
C SER A 9 22.41 23.99 9.56
N GLU A 10 21.44 24.28 10.43
CA GLU A 10 21.58 24.11 11.88
C GLU A 10 21.16 22.72 12.36
N ILE A 11 20.42 21.99 11.54
CA ILE A 11 19.84 20.68 11.89
C ILE A 11 20.81 19.54 11.51
N LYS A 12 21.04 18.63 12.44
CA LYS A 12 21.93 17.49 12.27
C LYS A 12 21.09 16.22 12.07
N PRO A 13 21.19 15.55 10.91
CA PRO A 13 20.59 14.23 10.74
C PRO A 13 21.12 13.27 11.81
N ASN A 14 20.26 12.37 12.30
CA ASN A 14 20.65 11.35 13.23
C ASN A 14 21.24 10.12 12.48
N PRO A 15 22.54 9.86 12.58
CA PRO A 15 23.18 8.74 11.88
C PRO A 15 22.75 7.36 12.45
N ASN A 16 22.24 7.35 13.67
CA ASN A 16 21.83 6.13 14.38
C ASN A 16 20.34 5.81 14.19
N ASN A 17 19.64 6.51 13.27
CA ASN A 17 18.24 6.19 12.98
C ASN A 17 18.16 4.86 12.21
N PRO A 18 17.48 3.83 12.75
CA PRO A 18 17.41 2.51 12.13
C PRO A 18 16.47 2.45 10.90
N ARG A 19 15.67 3.50 10.66
CA ARG A 19 14.69 3.50 9.58
C ARG A 19 15.34 3.86 8.25
N ILE A 20 15.06 3.05 7.24
CA ILE A 20 15.44 3.27 5.84
C ILE A 20 14.20 3.46 4.99
N ILE A 21 14.33 4.11 3.85
CA ILE A 21 13.29 4.28 2.84
C ILE A 21 13.87 3.92 1.47
N LYS A 22 13.10 3.18 0.66
CA LYS A 22 13.46 2.86 -0.72
C LYS A 22 13.33 4.10 -1.62
N ASP A 23 14.11 4.16 -2.69
CA ASP A 23 14.20 5.35 -3.55
C ASP A 23 12.84 5.79 -4.12
N GLU A 24 12.01 4.85 -4.56
CA GLU A 24 10.68 5.14 -5.08
C GLU A 24 9.76 5.81 -4.04
N LYS A 25 9.66 5.22 -2.84
CA LYS A 25 8.88 5.81 -1.73
C LYS A 25 9.47 7.14 -1.25
N PHE A 26 10.78 7.30 -1.39
CA PHE A 26 11.43 8.56 -1.08
C PHE A 26 11.01 9.66 -2.06
N GLN A 27 10.93 9.37 -3.36
CA GLN A 27 10.48 10.33 -4.36
C GLN A 27 9.00 10.71 -4.16
N LYS A 28 8.14 9.74 -3.81
CA LYS A 28 6.74 10.03 -3.42
C LYS A 28 6.68 10.98 -2.21
N LEU A 29 7.55 10.78 -1.21
CA LEU A 29 7.64 11.68 -0.05
C LEU A 29 8.11 13.10 -0.43
N VAL A 30 9.11 13.22 -1.32
CA VAL A 30 9.57 14.51 -1.85
C VAL A 30 8.44 15.24 -2.58
N GLN A 31 7.71 14.50 -3.42
CA GLN A 31 6.58 15.08 -4.16
C GLN A 31 5.45 15.51 -3.23
N SER A 32 5.11 14.69 -2.24
CA SER A 32 4.09 15.00 -1.23
C SER A 32 4.39 16.31 -0.48
N LEU A 33 5.66 16.56 -0.14
CA LEU A 33 6.07 17.81 0.52
C LEU A 33 6.02 19.03 -0.41
N LYS A 34 6.15 18.84 -1.73
CA LYS A 34 5.97 19.90 -2.71
C LYS A 34 4.49 20.22 -2.95
N ASP A 35 3.64 19.19 -2.97
CA ASP A 35 2.21 19.33 -3.23
C ASP A 35 1.44 19.84 -2.00
N PHE A 36 1.88 19.45 -0.81
CA PHE A 36 1.23 19.81 0.45
C PHE A 36 2.25 20.24 1.52
N PRO A 37 2.90 21.40 1.37
CA PRO A 37 3.94 21.89 2.29
C PRO A 37 3.43 22.18 3.70
N GLU A 38 2.16 22.57 3.86
CA GLU A 38 1.55 22.87 5.16
C GLU A 38 1.51 21.66 6.10
N MET A 39 1.63 20.46 5.56
CA MET A 39 1.73 19.25 6.37
C MET A 39 2.97 19.26 7.28
N ALA A 40 4.04 19.95 6.88
CA ALA A 40 5.23 20.08 7.69
C ALA A 40 5.00 20.88 8.99
N ASP A 41 4.09 21.87 8.96
CA ASP A 41 3.73 22.67 10.14
C ASP A 41 2.94 21.83 11.17
N VAL A 42 2.11 20.89 10.68
CA VAL A 42 1.32 19.99 11.53
C VAL A 42 2.13 18.80 12.04
N ARG A 43 3.20 18.44 11.31
CA ARG A 43 4.12 17.36 11.66
C ARG A 43 5.57 17.82 11.60
N PRO A 44 6.00 18.70 12.54
CA PRO A 44 7.35 19.25 12.53
C PRO A 44 8.42 18.15 12.69
N ILE A 45 9.66 18.49 12.37
CA ILE A 45 10.82 17.67 12.69
C ILE A 45 11.06 17.76 14.20
N VAL A 46 11.20 16.63 14.88
CA VAL A 46 11.51 16.61 16.32
C VAL A 46 13.02 16.51 16.49
N VAL A 47 13.60 17.44 17.23
CA VAL A 47 15.04 17.53 17.51
C VAL A 47 15.32 17.58 19.01
N ASN A 48 16.52 17.17 19.41
CA ASN A 48 17.00 17.41 20.78
C ASN A 48 17.62 18.81 20.94
N SER A 49 18.14 19.10 22.13
CA SER A 49 18.78 20.38 22.46
C SER A 49 20.01 20.72 21.59
N ASP A 50 20.64 19.71 20.98
CA ASP A 50 21.79 19.85 20.08
C ASP A 50 21.38 19.93 18.60
N PHE A 51 20.09 20.04 18.30
CA PHE A 51 19.48 19.99 16.97
C PHE A 51 19.72 18.70 16.21
N VAL A 52 19.92 17.58 16.92
CA VAL A 52 19.97 16.25 16.32
C VAL A 52 18.54 15.72 16.16
N VAL A 53 18.21 15.22 14.98
CA VAL A 53 16.87 14.74 14.65
C VAL A 53 16.55 13.46 15.42
N LEU A 54 15.45 13.48 16.17
CA LEU A 54 14.88 12.32 16.84
C LEU A 54 13.72 11.73 16.03
N GLY A 55 12.87 12.57 15.42
CA GLY A 55 11.76 12.15 14.57
C GLY A 55 11.70 12.93 13.27
N GLY A 56 11.43 12.25 12.16
CA GLY A 56 11.30 12.86 10.83
C GLY A 56 12.59 12.91 9.99
N ASN A 57 13.60 12.06 10.23
CA ASN A 57 14.84 12.03 9.42
C ASN A 57 14.57 11.90 7.91
N MET A 58 13.61 11.07 7.50
CA MET A 58 13.27 10.90 6.07
C MET A 58 12.61 12.17 5.52
N ARG A 59 11.75 12.81 6.31
CA ARG A 59 11.15 14.10 5.93
C ARG A 59 12.21 15.20 5.81
N LEU A 60 13.18 15.27 6.74
CA LEU A 60 14.29 16.22 6.63
C LEU A 60 15.06 16.02 5.31
N ARG A 61 15.40 14.78 4.97
CA ARG A 61 16.07 14.47 3.69
C ARG A 61 15.21 14.91 2.48
N ALA A 62 13.91 14.61 2.53
CA ALA A 62 12.99 14.97 1.46
C ALA A 62 12.79 16.49 1.33
N MET A 63 12.79 17.24 2.45
CA MET A 63 12.75 18.71 2.45
C MET A 63 14.03 19.30 1.84
N ILE A 64 15.21 18.72 2.13
CA ILE A 64 16.47 19.11 1.51
C ILE A 64 16.42 18.90 -0.01
N GLU A 65 15.96 17.72 -0.45
CA GLU A 65 15.82 17.37 -1.86
C GLU A 65 14.78 18.27 -2.57
N ALA A 66 13.70 18.63 -1.86
CA ALA A 66 12.69 19.56 -2.35
C ALA A 66 13.18 21.03 -2.41
N GLY A 67 14.40 21.33 -1.92
CA GLY A 67 15.03 22.65 -1.99
C GLY A 67 14.63 23.62 -0.88
N TRP A 68 14.07 23.13 0.23
CA TRP A 68 13.72 23.96 1.36
C TRP A 68 14.97 24.61 1.99
N LYS A 69 14.81 25.75 2.62
CA LYS A 69 15.88 26.47 3.32
C LYS A 69 15.69 26.45 4.83
N GLU A 70 14.45 26.49 5.23
CA GLU A 70 14.01 26.50 6.63
C GLU A 70 12.94 25.44 6.81
N VAL A 71 12.84 24.88 8.00
CA VAL A 71 11.89 23.83 8.33
C VAL A 71 11.30 24.03 9.71
N PRO A 72 10.02 23.67 9.93
CA PRO A 72 9.41 23.66 11.23
C PRO A 72 9.99 22.53 12.08
N VAL A 73 10.45 22.86 13.28
CA VAL A 73 10.98 21.91 14.26
C VAL A 73 10.32 22.09 15.62
N GLU A 74 10.23 21.02 16.37
CA GLU A 74 9.94 21.02 17.78
C GLU A 74 11.17 20.51 18.55
N ALA A 75 11.76 21.37 19.36
CA ALA A 75 12.92 21.02 20.17
C ALA A 75 12.47 20.45 21.52
N VAL A 76 13.04 19.31 21.90
CA VAL A 76 12.77 18.63 23.17
C VAL A 76 14.05 18.47 23.97
N ASP A 77 13.93 18.62 25.28
CA ASP A 77 15.01 18.42 26.24
C ASP A 77 14.71 17.16 27.06
N TRP A 78 14.97 16.00 26.43
CA TRP A 78 14.76 14.70 27.06
C TRP A 78 16.09 14.01 27.39
N PRO A 79 16.14 13.20 28.47
CA PRO A 79 17.26 12.30 28.73
C PRO A 79 17.49 11.34 27.53
N GLU A 80 18.73 10.92 27.31
CA GLU A 80 19.13 10.07 26.18
C GLU A 80 18.28 8.80 26.06
N GLU A 81 17.98 8.15 27.18
CA GLU A 81 17.13 6.93 27.20
C GLU A 81 15.76 7.22 26.61
N LYS A 82 15.13 8.34 26.96
CA LYS A 82 13.83 8.74 26.44
C LYS A 82 13.89 9.14 24.96
N GLN A 83 14.99 9.76 24.52
CA GLN A 83 15.22 10.04 23.12
C GLN A 83 15.28 8.74 22.29
N ARG A 84 15.99 7.73 22.76
CA ARG A 84 16.09 6.41 22.12
C ARG A 84 14.72 5.69 22.09
N GLU A 85 13.98 5.72 23.19
CA GLU A 85 12.62 5.18 23.24
C GLU A 85 11.70 5.87 22.22
N PHE A 86 11.77 7.20 22.11
CA PHE A 86 10.99 7.98 21.17
C PHE A 86 11.31 7.60 19.71
N ILE A 87 12.59 7.48 19.33
CA ILE A 87 13.01 7.09 17.99
C ILE A 87 12.34 5.78 17.55
N ILE A 88 12.24 4.81 18.45
CA ILE A 88 11.59 3.53 18.13
C ILE A 88 10.07 3.70 18.07
N LYS A 89 9.45 4.30 19.09
CA LYS A 89 7.98 4.47 19.17
C LYS A 89 7.41 5.32 18.03
N ASP A 90 8.13 6.36 17.58
CA ASP A 90 7.72 7.19 16.43
C ASP A 90 7.70 6.42 15.10
N ASN A 91 8.44 5.31 15.03
CA ASN A 91 8.54 4.48 13.83
C ASN A 91 7.73 3.18 13.87
N VAL A 92 7.12 2.83 15.01
CA VAL A 92 6.23 1.68 15.13
C VAL A 92 4.84 2.07 14.65
N GLY A 93 4.35 1.35 13.62
CA GLY A 93 2.95 1.50 13.19
C GLY A 93 2.02 0.72 14.12
N PHE A 94 1.13 1.43 14.82
CA PHE A 94 0.16 0.82 15.74
C PHE A 94 -1.24 0.67 15.15
N GLY A 95 -1.43 0.87 13.86
CA GLY A 95 -2.71 0.77 13.19
C GLY A 95 -2.65 -0.10 11.96
N GLU A 96 -3.78 -0.65 11.60
CA GLU A 96 -4.03 -1.32 10.34
C GLU A 96 -5.02 -0.48 9.53
N TRP A 97 -4.99 -0.63 8.20
CA TRP A 97 -5.93 0.01 7.32
C TRP A 97 -7.19 -0.83 7.21
N GLU A 98 -8.35 -0.18 7.32
CA GLU A 98 -9.63 -0.80 7.01
C GLU A 98 -9.83 -0.72 5.48
N TRP A 99 -9.43 -1.79 4.80
CA TRP A 99 -9.36 -1.83 3.34
C TRP A 99 -10.72 -1.70 2.66
N ASP A 100 -11.78 -2.22 3.27
CA ASP A 100 -13.13 -2.11 2.73
C ASP A 100 -13.61 -0.65 2.72
N THR A 101 -13.32 0.09 3.77
CA THR A 101 -13.62 1.53 3.85
C THR A 101 -12.81 2.31 2.81
N LEU A 102 -11.52 2.02 2.69
CA LEU A 102 -10.67 2.68 1.68
C LEU A 102 -11.16 2.40 0.27
N ALA A 103 -11.50 1.16 -0.06
CA ALA A 103 -11.99 0.77 -1.38
C ALA A 103 -13.34 1.40 -1.74
N ASN A 104 -14.19 1.70 -0.76
CA ASN A 104 -15.53 2.25 -1.01
C ASN A 104 -15.59 3.78 -0.95
N GLU A 105 -14.68 4.44 -0.21
CA GLU A 105 -14.77 5.88 0.06
C GLU A 105 -13.64 6.70 -0.56
N TRP A 106 -12.57 6.05 -1.02
CA TRP A 106 -11.37 6.72 -1.52
C TRP A 106 -11.01 6.25 -2.93
N ASP A 107 -10.47 7.16 -3.73
CA ASP A 107 -9.95 6.81 -5.06
C ASP A 107 -8.60 6.09 -4.92
N PRO A 108 -8.46 4.87 -5.47
CA PRO A 108 -7.22 4.10 -5.37
C PRO A 108 -6.01 4.77 -6.01
N GLU A 109 -6.19 5.49 -7.13
CA GLU A 109 -5.11 6.21 -7.80
C GLU A 109 -4.59 7.35 -6.90
N ASP A 110 -5.49 8.05 -6.21
CA ASP A 110 -5.12 9.07 -5.24
C ASP A 110 -4.39 8.49 -4.04
N LEU A 111 -4.85 7.35 -3.50
CA LEU A 111 -4.19 6.67 -2.38
C LEU A 111 -2.77 6.26 -2.76
N GLU A 112 -2.57 5.69 -3.95
CA GLU A 112 -1.25 5.31 -4.44
C GLU A 112 -0.35 6.53 -4.68
N LYS A 113 -0.88 7.59 -5.29
CA LYS A 113 -0.19 8.88 -5.47
C LYS A 113 0.27 9.47 -4.14
N TRP A 114 -0.52 9.33 -3.09
CA TRP A 114 -0.16 9.79 -1.74
C TRP A 114 0.77 8.83 -0.99
N GLY A 115 1.13 7.71 -1.61
CA GLY A 115 2.16 6.79 -1.10
C GLY A 115 1.64 5.61 -0.30
N LEU A 116 0.31 5.37 -0.29
CA LEU A 116 -0.27 4.18 0.28
C LEU A 116 -0.19 3.04 -0.76
N ASP A 117 0.45 1.93 -0.39
CA ASP A 117 0.43 0.72 -1.21
C ASP A 117 -0.92 0.01 -0.99
N VAL A 118 -1.79 0.05 -1.99
CA VAL A 118 -3.12 -0.60 -1.92
C VAL A 118 -2.99 -2.06 -2.40
N PRO A 119 -3.28 -3.06 -1.55
CA PRO A 119 -3.22 -4.46 -1.96
C PRO A 119 -4.17 -4.75 -3.12
N GLY A 120 -3.69 -5.43 -4.16
CA GLY A 120 -4.52 -5.85 -5.30
C GLY A 120 -4.69 -4.80 -6.41
N PHE A 121 -4.05 -3.64 -6.28
CA PHE A 121 -3.94 -2.64 -7.35
C PHE A 121 -2.60 -2.75 -8.12
N GLU A 122 -2.09 -3.96 -8.29
CA GLU A 122 -1.16 -4.17 -9.40
C GLU A 122 -1.99 -4.00 -10.68
N GLU A 123 -1.54 -3.14 -11.60
CA GLU A 123 -2.13 -3.07 -12.92
C GLU A 123 -2.29 -4.50 -13.43
N ALA A 124 -3.54 -4.92 -13.62
CA ALA A 124 -3.77 -6.22 -14.23
C ALA A 124 -2.98 -6.20 -15.55
N PRO A 125 -2.13 -7.22 -15.81
CA PRO A 125 -1.40 -7.26 -17.07
C PRO A 125 -2.42 -7.02 -18.18
N GLU A 126 -2.11 -6.10 -19.10
CA GLU A 126 -2.97 -5.84 -20.26
C GLU A 126 -3.34 -7.20 -20.83
N ALA A 127 -4.64 -7.47 -20.86
CA ALA A 127 -5.12 -8.73 -21.43
C ALA A 127 -4.63 -8.76 -22.87
N GLU A 128 -3.69 -9.63 -23.17
CA GLU A 128 -3.35 -9.92 -24.56
C GLU A 128 -4.61 -10.46 -25.20
N ASP A 129 -5.01 -9.88 -26.34
CA ASP A 129 -6.13 -10.38 -27.12
C ASP A 129 -5.86 -11.86 -27.41
N ASP A 130 -6.80 -12.70 -27.02
CA ASP A 130 -6.72 -14.13 -27.32
C ASP A 130 -6.90 -14.32 -28.82
N ASP A 131 -5.80 -14.44 -29.56
CA ASP A 131 -5.77 -14.74 -31.00
C ASP A 131 -6.21 -16.19 -31.31
N TYR A 132 -6.85 -16.87 -30.33
CA TYR A 132 -7.34 -18.23 -30.53
C TYR A 132 -8.54 -18.24 -31.49
N GLU A 133 -8.31 -18.66 -32.75
CA GLU A 133 -9.37 -18.93 -33.68
C GLU A 133 -10.06 -20.27 -33.31
N ILE A 134 -11.33 -20.18 -32.93
CA ILE A 134 -12.15 -21.36 -32.66
C ILE A 134 -12.28 -22.13 -33.97
N PRO A 135 -11.79 -23.38 -34.07
CA PRO A 135 -11.93 -24.14 -35.29
C PRO A 135 -13.41 -24.43 -35.60
N ASP A 136 -13.78 -24.35 -36.89
CA ASP A 136 -15.15 -24.55 -37.36
C ASP A 136 -15.74 -25.94 -36.95
N THR A 137 -14.88 -26.86 -36.64
CA THR A 137 -15.24 -28.23 -36.18
C THR A 137 -14.32 -28.62 -35.03
N ILE A 138 -14.89 -28.87 -33.86
CA ILE A 138 -14.16 -29.42 -32.73
C ILE A 138 -14.38 -30.93 -32.74
N GLU A 139 -13.32 -31.71 -33.04
CA GLU A 139 -13.37 -33.14 -32.85
C GLU A 139 -13.30 -33.50 -31.36
N THR A 140 -14.37 -34.04 -30.83
CA THR A 140 -14.47 -34.44 -29.42
C THR A 140 -15.26 -35.73 -29.31
N ASP A 141 -14.90 -36.56 -28.34
CA ASP A 141 -15.63 -37.76 -27.96
C ASP A 141 -16.62 -37.51 -26.80
N ILE A 142 -16.68 -36.24 -26.32
CA ILE A 142 -17.62 -35.85 -25.29
C ILE A 142 -19.05 -35.79 -25.85
N VAL A 143 -19.96 -36.51 -25.21
CA VAL A 143 -21.36 -36.54 -25.58
C VAL A 143 -22.26 -35.96 -24.50
N LEU A 144 -23.48 -35.59 -24.89
CA LEU A 144 -24.47 -35.09 -23.97
C LEU A 144 -24.76 -36.12 -22.86
N GLY A 145 -24.62 -35.73 -21.61
CA GLY A 145 -24.77 -36.55 -20.43
C GLY A 145 -23.47 -37.06 -19.82
N ASP A 146 -22.32 -36.81 -20.43
CA ASP A 146 -21.03 -37.17 -19.83
C ASP A 146 -20.75 -36.38 -18.59
N LEU A 147 -20.30 -37.05 -17.53
CA LEU A 147 -19.95 -36.48 -16.24
C LEU A 147 -18.49 -36.77 -15.95
N PHE A 148 -17.75 -35.69 -15.71
CA PHE A 148 -16.32 -35.71 -15.38
C PHE A 148 -16.12 -35.36 -13.90
N GLU A 149 -15.21 -36.05 -13.24
CA GLU A 149 -14.74 -35.73 -11.88
C GLU A 149 -13.32 -35.20 -11.99
N ILE A 150 -13.12 -33.94 -11.53
CA ILE A 150 -11.85 -33.22 -11.59
C ILE A 150 -11.49 -32.82 -10.16
N GLY A 151 -10.78 -33.70 -9.45
CA GLY A 151 -10.53 -33.56 -8.03
C GLY A 151 -11.83 -33.57 -7.24
N GLU A 152 -12.13 -32.47 -6.51
CA GLU A 152 -13.39 -32.30 -5.75
C GLU A 152 -14.54 -31.71 -6.60
N HIS A 153 -14.26 -31.33 -7.85
CA HIS A 153 -15.22 -30.71 -8.74
C HIS A 153 -15.84 -31.69 -9.71
N ARG A 154 -17.07 -31.41 -10.13
CA ARG A 154 -17.79 -32.20 -11.12
C ARG A 154 -18.22 -31.32 -12.28
N LEU A 155 -18.05 -31.84 -13.52
CA LEU A 155 -18.45 -31.16 -14.74
C LEU A 155 -19.37 -32.10 -15.53
N LEU A 156 -20.56 -31.61 -15.88
CA LEU A 156 -21.53 -32.36 -16.70
C LEU A 156 -21.72 -31.69 -18.06
N CYS A 157 -21.56 -32.43 -19.14
CA CYS A 157 -21.96 -31.97 -20.45
C CYS A 157 -23.47 -32.12 -20.59
N GLY A 158 -24.23 -31.02 -20.47
CA GLY A 158 -25.69 -31.06 -20.47
C GLY A 158 -26.35 -29.69 -20.49
N ASP A 159 -27.69 -29.71 -20.58
CA ASP A 159 -28.50 -28.52 -20.48
C ASP A 159 -28.66 -28.11 -18.99
N SER A 160 -28.23 -26.89 -18.64
CA SER A 160 -28.37 -26.37 -17.27
C SER A 160 -29.81 -26.09 -16.83
N THR A 161 -30.76 -26.11 -17.78
CA THR A 161 -32.19 -25.94 -17.49
C THR A 161 -32.90 -27.29 -17.25
N ASP A 162 -32.21 -28.43 -17.55
CA ASP A 162 -32.71 -29.74 -17.25
C ASP A 162 -32.46 -30.13 -15.79
N SER A 163 -33.56 -30.25 -15.02
CA SER A 163 -33.51 -30.55 -13.59
C SER A 163 -32.88 -31.90 -13.26
N ASP A 164 -32.98 -32.88 -14.15
CA ASP A 164 -32.40 -34.22 -13.95
C ASP A 164 -30.88 -34.18 -14.18
N ALA A 165 -30.42 -33.42 -15.17
CA ALA A 165 -29.00 -33.17 -15.41
C ALA A 165 -28.37 -32.44 -14.23
N VAL A 166 -29.00 -31.37 -13.72
CA VAL A 166 -28.55 -30.63 -12.54
C VAL A 166 -28.53 -31.52 -11.29
N ALA A 167 -29.54 -32.34 -11.06
CA ALA A 167 -29.58 -33.26 -9.92
C ALA A 167 -28.42 -34.29 -9.96
N ARG A 168 -28.07 -34.79 -11.16
CA ARG A 168 -26.90 -35.67 -11.35
C ARG A 168 -25.59 -34.96 -11.03
N LEU A 169 -25.43 -33.72 -11.51
CA LEU A 169 -24.24 -32.93 -11.24
C LEU A 169 -24.07 -32.68 -9.73
N MET A 170 -25.14 -32.28 -9.07
CA MET A 170 -25.15 -31.96 -7.65
C MET A 170 -24.97 -33.17 -6.72
N ASN A 171 -25.27 -34.38 -7.18
CA ASN A 171 -25.14 -35.62 -6.41
C ASN A 171 -25.71 -35.55 -4.98
N GLY A 172 -26.86 -34.93 -4.83
CA GLY A 172 -27.54 -34.75 -3.53
C GLY A 172 -27.01 -33.62 -2.66
N GLN A 173 -26.03 -32.87 -3.12
CA GLN A 173 -25.54 -31.66 -2.44
C GLN A 173 -26.38 -30.43 -2.88
N LYS A 174 -26.31 -29.36 -2.10
CA LYS A 174 -26.89 -28.05 -2.46
C LYS A 174 -25.76 -27.06 -2.70
N ALA A 175 -25.96 -26.19 -3.67
CA ALA A 175 -25.14 -25.01 -3.80
C ALA A 175 -25.48 -24.02 -2.67
N ASP A 176 -24.46 -23.38 -2.09
CA ASP A 176 -24.61 -22.30 -1.12
C ASP A 176 -25.08 -21.01 -1.79
#